data_d22f1362402c0ff14f0b5e5d8716a861
#
_entry.id   d22f1362402c0ff14f0b5e5d8716a861
#
_cell.length_a   1.000
_cell.length_b   1.000
_cell.length_c   1.000
_cell.angle_alpha   90.00
_cell.angle_beta   90.00
_cell.angle_gamma   90.00
#
_symmetry.space_group_name_H-M   'P 1'
#
loop_
_entity.id
_entity.type
_entity.pdbx_description
1 polymer ?
#
loop_
_entity_poly.entity_id
_entity_poly.type
_entity_poly.pdbx_seq_one_letter_code
_entity_poly.pdbx_strand_id
1 'polypeptide(L)'
;MASDFPALYPYSRAEAVRCGETQKHEDSFRENVKCAWDIEKALREYGHDDSTALGEGCAQSILETYGFKRVWFVLSNSLGEMALPREISEDVRQWARRAYVPPDGKRNRHFAVDASAPLLEAFIRQTREAYQVLELFGPEHCAGDPFKLDYGGKVLVLSPDALRESCWHPKDQLWLGQGGFGCSPDSRGQAVYSVCLGDGEKTRWNRDDFIGVLDEQYLPGWAAEKLAELQVKEQPEPSSGGMEMM
;
A
#
# COMPACT_ATOMS: atom_id res chain seq x y z
N MET A 1 -4.41 -0.55 -18.27
CA MET A 1 -3.31 0.31 -18.76
C MET A 1 -2.34 0.47 -17.61
N ALA A 2 -1.10 -0.05 -17.74
CA ALA A 2 -0.07 0.19 -16.74
C ALA A 2 0.19 1.70 -16.74
N SER A 3 0.00 2.36 -15.60
CA SER A 3 0.39 3.76 -15.46
C SER A 3 1.91 3.82 -15.46
N ASP A 4 2.49 4.45 -16.49
CA ASP A 4 3.94 4.70 -16.61
C ASP A 4 4.41 5.77 -15.62
N PHE A 5 4.07 5.62 -14.34
CA PHE A 5 4.68 6.48 -13.34
C PHE A 5 6.15 6.10 -13.15
N PRO A 6 7.05 7.08 -13.11
CA PRO A 6 8.44 6.81 -12.75
C PRO A 6 8.50 6.06 -11.42
N ALA A 7 9.28 4.98 -11.36
CA ALA A 7 9.36 4.13 -10.17
C ALA A 7 9.78 4.94 -8.94
N LEU A 8 9.07 4.75 -7.83
CA LEU A 8 9.45 5.30 -6.54
C LEU A 8 10.62 4.49 -5.96
N TYR A 9 11.64 5.17 -5.47
CA TYR A 9 12.71 4.59 -4.67
C TYR A 9 12.50 4.99 -3.20
N PRO A 10 11.95 4.11 -2.34
CA PRO A 10 11.48 4.47 -1.01
C PRO A 10 12.55 4.31 0.08
N TYR A 11 13.84 4.26 -0.30
CA TYR A 11 14.93 4.05 0.64
C TYR A 11 15.87 5.25 0.68
N SER A 12 16.72 5.29 1.71
CA SER A 12 17.71 6.33 1.89
C SER A 12 18.78 6.32 0.79
N ARG A 13 19.48 7.45 0.64
CA ARG A 13 20.62 7.52 -0.28
C ARG A 13 21.75 6.59 0.14
N ALA A 14 21.98 6.41 1.43
CA ALA A 14 22.99 5.49 1.94
C ALA A 14 22.69 4.05 1.51
N GLU A 15 21.43 3.65 1.56
CA GLU A 15 20.97 2.37 1.05
C GLU A 15 21.21 2.22 -0.45
N ALA A 16 20.86 3.25 -1.23
CA ALA A 16 21.08 3.27 -2.67
C ALA A 16 22.56 3.13 -3.04
N VAL A 17 23.46 3.77 -2.29
CA VAL A 17 24.92 3.62 -2.48
C VAL A 17 25.34 2.18 -2.15
N ARG A 18 24.87 1.62 -1.05
CA ARG A 18 25.19 0.25 -0.63
C ARG A 18 24.73 -0.79 -1.67
N CYS A 19 23.58 -0.58 -2.28
CA CYS A 19 22.99 -1.47 -3.28
C CYS A 19 23.46 -1.19 -4.72
N GLY A 20 24.25 -0.14 -4.95
CA GLY A 20 24.65 0.25 -6.32
C GLY A 20 23.51 0.87 -7.14
N GLU A 21 22.46 1.36 -6.49
CA GLU A 21 21.24 1.89 -7.12
C GLU A 21 21.14 3.43 -7.08
N THR A 22 22.26 4.11 -6.98
CA THR A 22 22.33 5.58 -6.84
C THR A 22 21.55 6.30 -7.94
N GLN A 23 21.59 5.80 -9.19
CA GLN A 23 20.87 6.42 -10.31
C GLN A 23 19.35 6.33 -10.11
N LYS A 24 18.83 5.18 -9.68
CA LYS A 24 17.40 5.01 -9.39
C LYS A 24 16.94 5.96 -8.29
N HIS A 25 17.75 6.12 -7.24
CA HIS A 25 17.48 7.06 -6.17
C HIS A 25 17.45 8.52 -6.68
N GLU A 26 18.44 8.96 -7.49
CA GLU A 26 18.50 10.31 -8.02
C GLU A 26 17.33 10.62 -8.97
N ASP A 27 16.91 9.66 -9.80
CA ASP A 27 15.76 9.78 -10.69
C ASP A 27 14.46 9.91 -9.88
N SER A 28 14.26 9.03 -8.90
CA SER A 28 13.12 9.10 -8.00
C SER A 28 13.09 10.39 -7.18
N PHE A 29 14.24 10.85 -6.70
CA PHE A 29 14.36 12.10 -5.95
C PHE A 29 13.92 13.31 -6.79
N ARG A 30 14.33 13.40 -8.06
CA ARG A 30 13.89 14.48 -8.97
C ARG A 30 12.37 14.49 -9.15
N GLU A 31 11.75 13.34 -9.29
CA GLU A 31 10.29 13.24 -9.38
C GLU A 31 9.60 13.57 -8.06
N ASN A 32 10.19 13.24 -6.90
CA ASN A 32 9.68 13.65 -5.60
C ASN A 32 9.70 15.19 -5.42
N VAL A 33 10.76 15.85 -5.90
CA VAL A 33 10.84 17.33 -5.89
C VAL A 33 9.76 17.96 -6.77
N LYS A 34 9.54 17.42 -7.97
CA LYS A 34 8.46 17.90 -8.85
C LYS A 34 7.09 17.71 -8.19
N CYS A 35 6.85 16.53 -7.63
CA CYS A 35 5.61 16.23 -6.92
C CYS A 35 5.37 17.22 -5.76
N ALA A 36 6.40 17.52 -4.95
CA ALA A 36 6.28 18.49 -3.87
C ALA A 36 5.91 19.88 -4.39
N TRP A 37 6.55 20.35 -5.46
CA TRP A 37 6.24 21.66 -6.06
C TRP A 37 4.84 21.74 -6.63
N ASP A 38 4.36 20.66 -7.28
CA ASP A 38 3.01 20.63 -7.83
C ASP A 38 1.95 20.58 -6.71
N ILE A 39 2.24 19.89 -5.59
CA ILE A 39 1.40 19.96 -4.39
C ILE A 39 1.36 21.39 -3.84
N GLU A 40 2.52 22.05 -3.67
CA GLU A 40 2.57 23.45 -3.19
C GLU A 40 1.82 24.40 -4.13
N LYS A 41 1.93 24.19 -5.43
CA LYS A 41 1.21 24.98 -6.43
C LYS A 41 -0.29 24.76 -6.29
N ALA A 42 -0.73 23.51 -6.19
CA ALA A 42 -2.13 23.18 -5.99
C ALA A 42 -2.68 23.78 -4.68
N LEU A 43 -1.92 23.70 -3.59
CA LEU A 43 -2.30 24.31 -2.32
C LEU A 43 -2.45 25.85 -2.40
N ARG A 44 -1.60 26.53 -3.19
CA ARG A 44 -1.71 27.99 -3.43
C ARG A 44 -2.89 28.34 -4.33
N GLU A 45 -3.21 27.53 -5.32
CA GLU A 45 -4.31 27.79 -6.27
C GLU A 45 -5.67 27.46 -5.68
N TYR A 46 -5.79 26.43 -4.87
CA TYR A 46 -7.04 25.93 -4.30
C TYR A 46 -7.25 26.30 -2.82
N GLY A 47 -6.22 26.80 -2.15
CA GLY A 47 -6.32 27.33 -0.79
C GLY A 47 -6.88 28.75 -0.80
N HIS A 48 -7.98 28.98 -0.09
CA HIS A 48 -8.48 30.33 0.13
C HIS A 48 -7.74 30.99 1.29
N ASP A 49 -7.37 32.26 1.15
CA ASP A 49 -6.54 33.02 2.09
C ASP A 49 -6.99 33.02 3.56
N ASP A 50 -8.22 32.65 3.86
CA ASP A 50 -8.79 32.61 5.23
C ASP A 50 -9.46 31.27 5.61
N SER A 51 -9.40 30.26 4.77
CA SER A 51 -10.09 28.99 5.06
C SER A 51 -9.12 27.79 5.07
N THR A 52 -9.30 26.91 6.05
CA THR A 52 -8.70 25.57 6.09
C THR A 52 -9.34 24.63 5.07
N ALA A 53 -10.26 25.12 4.23
CA ALA A 53 -10.97 24.36 3.22
C ALA A 53 -10.18 24.37 1.90
N LEU A 54 -9.83 23.21 1.43
CA LEU A 54 -9.22 22.98 0.14
C LEU A 54 -10.33 22.69 -0.89
N GLY A 55 -10.25 23.25 -2.10
CA GLY A 55 -11.19 22.96 -3.16
C GLY A 55 -11.30 21.47 -3.47
N GLU A 56 -12.49 21.01 -3.82
CA GLU A 56 -12.72 19.59 -4.18
C GLU A 56 -11.83 19.18 -5.35
N GLY A 57 -11.28 17.96 -5.30
CA GLY A 57 -10.48 17.38 -6.38
C GLY A 57 -9.03 17.88 -6.46
N CYS A 58 -8.58 18.76 -5.58
CA CYS A 58 -7.20 19.26 -5.58
C CYS A 58 -6.18 18.10 -5.51
N ALA A 59 -6.38 17.14 -4.62
CA ALA A 59 -5.51 15.98 -4.51
C ALA A 59 -5.63 15.02 -5.70
N GLN A 60 -6.81 14.94 -6.34
CA GLN A 60 -7.06 14.00 -7.43
C GLN A 60 -6.13 14.22 -8.63
N SER A 61 -5.93 15.46 -9.08
CA SER A 61 -5.06 15.79 -10.22
C SER A 61 -3.60 15.43 -9.96
N ILE A 62 -3.15 15.60 -8.71
CA ILE A 62 -1.80 15.23 -8.29
C ILE A 62 -1.65 13.71 -8.23
N LEU A 63 -2.65 12.99 -7.70
CA LEU A 63 -2.68 11.54 -7.67
C LEU A 63 -2.66 10.92 -9.08
N GLU A 64 -3.39 11.50 -10.03
CA GLU A 64 -3.40 11.07 -11.43
C GLU A 64 -2.04 11.29 -12.12
N THR A 65 -1.29 12.31 -11.70
CA THR A 65 0.03 12.63 -12.28
C THR A 65 1.16 11.80 -11.69
N TYR A 66 1.17 11.58 -10.38
CA TYR A 66 2.31 11.02 -9.65
C TYR A 66 2.06 9.65 -9.05
N GLY A 67 0.82 9.19 -8.98
CA GLY A 67 0.41 8.00 -8.26
C GLY A 67 0.40 8.20 -6.73
N PHE A 68 -0.45 7.42 -6.06
CA PHE A 68 -0.63 7.56 -4.62
C PHE A 68 0.66 7.30 -3.82
N LYS A 69 1.45 6.28 -4.17
CA LYS A 69 2.67 5.92 -3.41
C LYS A 69 3.67 7.08 -3.36
N ARG A 70 3.86 7.77 -4.48
CA ARG A 70 4.75 8.93 -4.53
C ARG A 70 4.19 10.10 -3.74
N VAL A 71 2.90 10.41 -3.90
CA VAL A 71 2.24 11.47 -3.15
C VAL A 71 2.32 11.21 -1.65
N TRP A 72 1.98 10.00 -1.22
CA TRP A 72 2.11 9.58 0.17
C TRP A 72 3.55 9.69 0.68
N PHE A 73 4.53 9.21 -0.09
CA PHE A 73 5.96 9.30 0.27
C PHE A 73 6.41 10.74 0.46
N VAL A 74 6.05 11.64 -0.46
CA VAL A 74 6.38 13.07 -0.39
C VAL A 74 5.73 13.73 0.83
N LEU A 75 4.44 13.50 1.06
CA LEU A 75 3.71 14.05 2.21
C LEU A 75 4.25 13.52 3.54
N SER A 76 4.57 12.23 3.62
CA SER A 76 5.14 11.60 4.81
C SER A 76 6.48 12.20 5.19
N ASN A 77 7.35 12.42 4.20
CA ASN A 77 8.66 13.01 4.43
C ASN A 77 8.54 14.50 4.74
N SER A 78 7.61 15.23 4.11
CA SER A 78 7.31 16.62 4.44
C SER A 78 6.91 16.78 5.91
N LEU A 79 6.01 15.92 6.40
CA LEU A 79 5.60 15.90 7.81
C LEU A 79 6.73 15.48 8.76
N GLY A 80 7.59 14.54 8.33
CA GLY A 80 8.71 14.06 9.14
C GLY A 80 9.79 15.11 9.37
N GLU A 81 9.97 16.03 8.43
CA GLU A 81 10.96 17.12 8.50
C GLU A 81 10.44 18.39 9.18
N MET A 82 9.14 18.60 9.16
CA MET A 82 8.53 19.70 9.89
C MET A 82 8.72 19.48 11.39
N ALA A 83 9.14 20.52 12.12
CA ALA A 83 8.93 20.62 13.56
C ALA A 83 7.40 20.63 13.77
N LEU A 84 6.81 19.43 13.82
CA LEU A 84 5.38 19.20 13.67
C LEU A 84 4.58 20.13 14.57
N PRO A 85 3.82 21.06 14.00
CA PRO A 85 2.89 21.85 14.77
C PRO A 85 1.94 20.90 15.52
N ARG A 86 1.58 21.24 16.75
CA ARG A 86 0.58 20.49 17.52
C ARG A 86 -0.78 20.41 16.83
N GLU A 87 -0.94 21.17 15.76
CA GLU A 87 -2.15 21.35 14.95
C GLU A 87 -2.47 20.16 14.04
N ILE A 88 -1.48 19.32 13.68
CA ILE A 88 -1.72 18.13 12.86
C ILE A 88 -2.24 16.99 13.73
N SER A 89 -3.37 16.43 13.35
CA SER A 89 -4.02 15.34 14.07
C SER A 89 -3.15 14.08 14.15
N GLU A 90 -3.32 13.30 15.23
CA GLU A 90 -2.47 12.13 15.48
C GLU A 90 -2.68 11.02 14.45
N ASP A 91 -3.89 10.86 13.92
CA ASP A 91 -4.19 9.89 12.87
C ASP A 91 -3.45 10.19 11.56
N VAL A 92 -3.34 11.47 11.18
CA VAL A 92 -2.54 11.90 10.02
C VAL A 92 -1.05 11.67 10.25
N ARG A 93 -0.56 11.92 11.47
CA ARG A 93 0.84 11.64 11.82
C ARG A 93 1.18 10.16 11.74
N GLN A 94 0.30 9.30 12.25
CA GLN A 94 0.50 7.85 12.20
C GLN A 94 0.50 7.33 10.76
N TRP A 95 -0.41 7.83 9.94
CA TRP A 95 -0.46 7.49 8.52
C TRP A 95 0.82 7.90 7.81
N ALA A 96 1.34 9.09 8.07
CA ALA A 96 2.56 9.58 7.46
C ALA A 96 3.82 8.81 7.89
N ARG A 97 3.94 8.40 9.14
CA ARG A 97 5.13 7.69 9.67
C ARG A 97 5.48 6.42 8.91
N ARG A 98 4.53 5.77 8.26
CA ARG A 98 4.72 4.50 7.54
C ARG A 98 5.63 4.62 6.32
N ALA A 99 5.69 5.79 5.68
CA ALA A 99 6.53 6.02 4.51
C ALA A 99 7.69 7.00 4.75
N TYR A 100 7.90 7.41 6.00
CA TYR A 100 8.99 8.33 6.35
C TYR A 100 10.35 7.64 6.28
N VAL A 101 11.26 8.21 5.51
CA VAL A 101 12.66 7.80 5.43
C VAL A 101 13.52 8.85 6.13
N PRO A 102 14.17 8.51 7.26
CA PRO A 102 15.03 9.45 7.96
C PRO A 102 16.15 10.00 7.07
N PRO A 103 16.49 11.28 7.21
CA PRO A 103 17.54 11.88 6.43
C PRO A 103 18.93 11.30 6.75
N ASP A 104 19.75 11.10 5.72
CA ASP A 104 21.14 10.64 5.82
C ASP A 104 22.09 11.81 6.14
N GLY A 105 22.06 12.34 7.38
CA GLY A 105 23.01 13.34 7.84
C GLY A 105 22.72 14.78 7.39
N LYS A 106 23.68 15.72 7.64
CA LYS A 106 23.50 17.18 7.56
C LYS A 106 23.35 17.79 6.14
N ARG A 107 23.47 17.04 5.08
CA ARG A 107 23.46 17.54 3.68
C ARG A 107 22.32 16.97 2.85
N ASN A 108 21.19 16.75 3.46
CA ASN A 108 20.08 16.21 2.72
C ASN A 108 19.49 17.22 1.74
N ARG A 109 19.26 16.73 0.53
CA ARG A 109 18.34 17.35 -0.40
C ARG A 109 16.94 17.07 0.13
N HIS A 110 16.12 18.11 0.20
CA HIS A 110 14.77 18.02 0.67
C HIS A 110 13.79 18.12 -0.50
N PHE A 111 12.69 17.40 -0.39
CA PHE A 111 11.53 17.55 -1.26
C PHE A 111 10.28 17.78 -0.41
N ALA A 112 10.44 18.49 0.72
CA ALA A 112 9.33 18.80 1.60
C ALA A 112 8.40 19.83 0.96
N VAL A 113 7.10 19.66 1.17
CA VAL A 113 6.06 20.61 0.77
C VAL A 113 6.06 21.79 1.74
N ASP A 114 6.29 23.00 1.23
CA ASP A 114 6.21 24.24 2.02
C ASP A 114 4.78 24.77 2.02
N ALA A 115 4.03 24.43 3.06
CA ALA A 115 2.65 24.86 3.24
C ALA A 115 2.30 25.00 4.71
N SER A 116 1.25 25.76 5.01
CA SER A 116 0.72 25.84 6.37
C SER A 116 0.17 24.46 6.81
N ALA A 117 0.33 24.15 8.09
CA ALA A 117 -0.11 22.86 8.63
C ALA A 117 -1.59 22.53 8.36
N PRO A 118 -2.56 23.46 8.49
CA PRO A 118 -3.96 23.18 8.19
C PRO A 118 -4.22 22.84 6.72
N LEU A 119 -3.57 23.54 5.77
CA LEU A 119 -3.72 23.24 4.34
C LEU A 119 -3.09 21.89 3.99
N LEU A 120 -1.93 21.59 4.55
CA LEU A 120 -1.28 20.31 4.35
C LEU A 120 -2.13 19.16 4.90
N GLU A 121 -2.72 19.33 6.08
CA GLU A 121 -3.65 18.35 6.65
C GLU A 121 -4.88 18.15 5.79
N ALA A 122 -5.48 19.22 5.27
CA ALA A 122 -6.63 19.15 4.37
C ALA A 122 -6.27 18.38 3.08
N PHE A 123 -5.10 18.61 2.50
CA PHE A 123 -4.62 17.89 1.34
C PHE A 123 -4.40 16.39 1.63
N ILE A 124 -3.80 16.09 2.78
CA ILE A 124 -3.61 14.70 3.23
C ILE A 124 -4.96 14.01 3.42
N ARG A 125 -5.95 14.68 3.98
CA ARG A 125 -7.31 14.12 4.11
C ARG A 125 -7.93 13.80 2.75
N GLN A 126 -7.87 14.72 1.78
CA GLN A 126 -8.34 14.46 0.42
C GLN A 126 -7.57 13.31 -0.24
N THR A 127 -6.24 13.23 -0.04
CA THR A 127 -5.41 12.12 -0.55
C THR A 127 -5.86 10.78 0.05
N ARG A 128 -6.14 10.75 1.36
CA ARG A 128 -6.65 9.55 2.05
C ARG A 128 -8.05 9.17 1.58
N GLU A 129 -8.94 10.15 1.41
CA GLU A 129 -10.30 9.92 0.91
C GLU A 129 -10.29 9.38 -0.51
N ALA A 130 -9.47 9.95 -1.40
CA ALA A 130 -9.28 9.44 -2.75
C ALA A 130 -8.73 8.00 -2.76
N TYR A 131 -7.87 7.66 -1.80
CA TYR A 131 -7.37 6.32 -1.62
C TYR A 131 -8.43 5.35 -1.06
N GLN A 132 -9.27 5.80 -0.14
CA GLN A 132 -10.38 5.00 0.39
C GLN A 132 -11.48 4.75 -0.66
N VAL A 133 -11.68 5.69 -1.57
CA VAL A 133 -12.57 5.51 -2.73
C VAL A 133 -12.10 4.37 -3.65
N LEU A 134 -10.82 3.98 -3.61
CA LEU A 134 -10.33 2.77 -4.27
C LEU A 134 -10.77 1.48 -3.56
N GLU A 135 -11.57 1.58 -2.50
CA GLU A 135 -12.16 0.45 -1.74
C GLU A 135 -11.10 -0.57 -1.25
N LEU A 136 -9.89 -0.11 -0.97
CA LEU A 136 -8.85 -0.98 -0.43
C LEU A 136 -9.19 -1.44 0.99
N PHE A 137 -8.85 -2.69 1.27
CA PHE A 137 -9.03 -3.26 2.59
C PHE A 137 -7.98 -2.74 3.58
N GLY A 138 -8.43 -2.32 4.76
CA GLY A 138 -7.60 -1.90 5.87
C GLY A 138 -7.65 -2.88 7.05
N PRO A 139 -6.94 -2.59 8.15
CA PRO A 139 -6.96 -3.42 9.36
C PRO A 139 -8.36 -3.62 9.94
N GLU A 140 -9.25 -2.66 9.76
CA GLU A 140 -10.66 -2.69 10.20
C GLU A 140 -11.50 -3.76 9.50
N HIS A 141 -11.03 -4.25 8.35
CA HIS A 141 -11.65 -5.34 7.60
C HIS A 141 -11.09 -6.71 7.95
N CYS A 142 -10.11 -6.77 8.86
CA CYS A 142 -9.44 -8.00 9.24
C CYS A 142 -9.99 -8.57 10.55
N ALA A 143 -10.10 -9.89 10.60
CA ALA A 143 -10.51 -10.62 11.80
C ALA A 143 -9.35 -10.77 12.79
N GLY A 144 -9.64 -10.58 14.07
CA GLY A 144 -8.77 -10.95 15.19
C GLY A 144 -7.38 -10.31 15.19
N ASP A 145 -6.46 -10.98 15.90
CA ASP A 145 -5.06 -10.55 16.02
C ASP A 145 -4.22 -11.25 14.92
N PRO A 146 -3.65 -10.54 13.95
CA PRO A 146 -2.91 -11.14 12.84
C PRO A 146 -1.70 -11.96 13.29
N PHE A 147 -1.14 -11.66 14.48
CA PHE A 147 -0.02 -12.42 15.02
C PHE A 147 -0.41 -13.80 15.58
N LYS A 148 -1.69 -14.03 15.84
CA LYS A 148 -2.20 -15.27 16.44
C LYS A 148 -2.98 -16.16 15.48
N LEU A 149 -3.34 -15.66 14.31
CA LEU A 149 -4.16 -16.38 13.35
C LEU A 149 -3.28 -17.26 12.43
N ASP A 150 -3.78 -18.46 12.13
CA ASP A 150 -3.26 -19.27 11.03
C ASP A 150 -3.76 -18.70 9.69
N TYR A 151 -2.85 -18.60 8.71
CA TYR A 151 -3.11 -18.05 7.37
C TYR A 151 -3.45 -19.15 6.35
N GLY A 152 -3.25 -20.43 6.68
CA GLY A 152 -3.54 -21.54 5.79
C GLY A 152 -5.04 -21.66 5.47
N GLY A 153 -5.38 -21.70 4.19
CA GLY A 153 -6.78 -21.76 3.72
C GLY A 153 -7.61 -20.51 3.98
N LYS A 154 -7.00 -19.41 4.41
CA LYS A 154 -7.68 -18.15 4.71
C LYS A 154 -7.45 -17.12 3.61
N VAL A 155 -8.41 -16.19 3.47
CA VAL A 155 -8.23 -15.00 2.64
C VAL A 155 -7.42 -13.99 3.41
N LEU A 156 -6.29 -13.62 2.87
CA LEU A 156 -5.33 -12.70 3.46
C LEU A 156 -5.45 -11.35 2.76
N VAL A 157 -5.29 -10.29 3.53
CA VAL A 157 -5.28 -8.92 3.02
C VAL A 157 -3.84 -8.45 2.93
N LEU A 158 -3.33 -8.28 1.69
CA LEU A 158 -2.00 -7.75 1.45
C LEU A 158 -1.94 -6.29 1.88
N SER A 159 -0.85 -5.89 2.54
CA SER A 159 -0.63 -4.50 2.91
C SER A 159 -0.61 -3.62 1.65
N PRO A 160 -1.29 -2.46 1.66
CA PRO A 160 -1.17 -1.49 0.57
C PRO A 160 0.28 -1.15 0.22
N ASP A 161 1.19 -1.17 1.21
CA ASP A 161 2.61 -0.90 1.01
C ASP A 161 3.31 -1.97 0.17
N ALA A 162 2.80 -3.20 0.19
CA ALA A 162 3.33 -4.32 -0.59
C ALA A 162 2.76 -4.35 -2.03
N LEU A 163 1.64 -3.66 -2.29
CA LEU A 163 1.07 -3.56 -3.65
C LEU A 163 1.98 -2.73 -4.56
N ARG A 164 2.11 -3.17 -5.81
CA ARG A 164 2.73 -2.36 -6.87
C ARG A 164 1.79 -1.22 -7.24
N GLU A 165 2.32 -0.09 -7.69
CA GLU A 165 1.50 1.07 -8.12
C GLU A 165 0.47 0.73 -9.21
N SER A 166 0.83 -0.19 -10.11
CA SER A 166 -0.07 -0.67 -11.17
C SER A 166 -1.16 -1.64 -10.69
N CYS A 167 -1.08 -2.10 -9.44
CA CYS A 167 -1.93 -3.14 -8.85
C CYS A 167 -2.73 -2.61 -7.66
N TRP A 168 -3.01 -1.32 -7.60
CA TRP A 168 -3.79 -0.74 -6.51
C TRP A 168 -5.29 -0.90 -6.74
N HIS A 169 -5.70 -2.14 -6.70
CA HIS A 169 -7.08 -2.52 -6.80
C HIS A 169 -7.43 -3.52 -5.68
N PRO A 170 -8.62 -3.50 -5.10
CA PRO A 170 -9.05 -4.48 -4.10
C PRO A 170 -8.83 -5.94 -4.52
N LYS A 171 -8.93 -6.21 -5.82
CA LYS A 171 -8.69 -7.54 -6.39
C LYS A 171 -7.25 -8.00 -6.22
N ASP A 172 -6.28 -7.09 -6.26
CA ASP A 172 -4.86 -7.41 -6.13
C ASP A 172 -4.44 -7.55 -4.65
N GLN A 173 -5.32 -7.12 -3.74
CA GLN A 173 -5.06 -7.11 -2.30
C GLN A 173 -5.48 -8.41 -1.62
N LEU A 174 -6.43 -9.18 -2.21
CA LEU A 174 -6.94 -10.40 -1.60
C LEU A 174 -6.23 -11.65 -2.11
N TRP A 175 -5.66 -12.40 -1.18
CA TRP A 175 -4.84 -13.58 -1.45
C TRP A 175 -5.31 -14.79 -0.64
N LEU A 176 -5.43 -15.95 -1.27
CA LEU A 176 -5.67 -17.20 -0.56
C LEU A 176 -4.36 -17.79 -0.08
N GLY A 177 -4.16 -17.91 1.23
CA GLY A 177 -3.01 -18.60 1.82
C GLY A 177 -3.09 -20.10 1.57
N GLN A 178 -2.10 -20.65 0.85
CA GLN A 178 -2.08 -22.10 0.52
C GLN A 178 -1.16 -22.88 1.47
N GLY A 179 -0.13 -22.25 2.04
CA GLY A 179 0.81 -22.91 2.93
C GLY A 179 2.12 -22.12 3.11
N GLY A 180 3.10 -22.76 3.67
CA GLY A 180 4.39 -22.18 4.03
C GLY A 180 4.52 -21.96 5.54
N PHE A 181 5.77 -21.84 6.00
CA PHE A 181 6.01 -21.68 7.44
C PHE A 181 5.42 -20.38 8.01
N GLY A 182 5.30 -19.32 7.20
CA GLY A 182 4.69 -18.06 7.63
C GLY A 182 3.16 -18.15 7.81
N CYS A 183 2.50 -19.24 7.42
CA CYS A 183 1.08 -19.42 7.71
C CYS A 183 0.83 -19.68 9.19
N SER A 184 1.72 -20.39 9.87
CA SER A 184 1.57 -20.65 11.30
C SER A 184 2.12 -19.51 12.15
N PRO A 185 1.36 -19.01 13.14
CA PRO A 185 1.82 -17.93 14.03
C PRO A 185 3.01 -18.33 14.90
N ASP A 186 3.16 -19.62 15.20
CA ASP A 186 4.24 -20.14 16.07
C ASP A 186 5.51 -20.48 15.31
N SER A 187 5.50 -20.33 13.98
CA SER A 187 6.64 -20.64 13.13
C SER A 187 7.67 -19.52 13.12
N ARG A 188 8.96 -19.91 13.06
CA ARG A 188 10.04 -18.94 12.82
C ARG A 188 10.17 -18.52 11.35
N GLY A 189 9.55 -19.26 10.44
CA GLY A 189 9.59 -18.97 9.01
C GLY A 189 8.53 -17.93 8.62
N GLN A 190 8.90 -17.03 7.71
CA GLN A 190 8.03 -15.93 7.26
C GLN A 190 7.30 -16.21 5.94
N ALA A 191 7.72 -17.24 5.19
CA ALA A 191 7.20 -17.50 3.85
C ALA A 191 5.74 -17.96 3.85
N VAL A 192 4.87 -17.24 3.16
CA VAL A 192 3.48 -17.58 2.86
C VAL A 192 3.34 -17.77 1.36
N TYR A 193 3.03 -18.98 0.93
CA TYR A 193 2.64 -19.25 -0.45
C TYR A 193 1.16 -18.96 -0.63
N SER A 194 0.81 -18.17 -1.62
CA SER A 194 -0.56 -17.71 -1.79
C SER A 194 -0.94 -17.50 -3.25
N VAL A 195 -2.24 -17.44 -3.49
CA VAL A 195 -2.83 -17.19 -4.80
C VAL A 195 -3.66 -15.92 -4.73
N CYS A 196 -3.39 -14.98 -5.63
CA CYS A 196 -4.19 -13.78 -5.80
C CYS A 196 -5.61 -14.15 -6.25
N LEU A 197 -6.62 -13.63 -5.57
CA LEU A 197 -8.02 -13.89 -5.95
C LEU A 197 -8.43 -13.06 -7.18
N GLY A 198 -7.73 -11.96 -7.47
CA GLY A 198 -8.05 -11.12 -8.61
C GLY A 198 -7.67 -11.74 -9.95
N ASP A 199 -6.45 -12.21 -10.09
CA ASP A 199 -5.89 -12.70 -11.36
C ASP A 199 -5.42 -14.16 -11.33
N GLY A 200 -5.32 -14.77 -10.14
CA GLY A 200 -4.83 -16.13 -9.94
C GLY A 200 -3.31 -16.26 -9.91
N GLU A 201 -2.56 -15.15 -9.84
CA GLU A 201 -1.11 -15.17 -9.69
C GLU A 201 -0.73 -15.96 -8.43
N LYS A 202 0.27 -16.85 -8.55
CA LYS A 202 0.85 -17.58 -7.43
C LYS A 202 2.16 -16.94 -7.03
N THR A 203 2.23 -16.48 -5.79
CA THR A 203 3.40 -15.75 -5.29
C THR A 203 3.74 -16.16 -3.87
N ARG A 204 5.00 -15.97 -3.52
CA ARG A 204 5.51 -16.09 -2.17
C ARG A 204 5.64 -14.70 -1.55
N TRP A 205 4.92 -14.46 -0.48
CA TRP A 205 5.00 -13.27 0.37
C TRP A 205 5.68 -13.58 1.70
N ASN A 206 6.06 -12.56 2.45
CA ASN A 206 6.36 -12.70 3.85
C ASN A 206 5.06 -12.50 4.67
N ARG A 207 4.99 -13.10 5.84
CA ARG A 207 3.84 -12.93 6.74
C ARG A 207 3.56 -11.45 7.05
N ASP A 208 4.62 -10.67 7.24
CA ASP A 208 4.54 -9.24 7.58
C ASP A 208 4.08 -8.36 6.39
N ASP A 209 4.02 -8.91 5.18
CA ASP A 209 3.45 -8.21 4.03
C ASP A 209 1.91 -8.17 4.08
N PHE A 210 1.29 -8.99 4.95
CA PHE A 210 -0.16 -9.02 5.15
C PHE A 210 -0.57 -8.25 6.39
N ILE A 211 -1.67 -7.48 6.28
CA ILE A 211 -2.27 -6.80 7.45
C ILE A 211 -3.13 -7.74 8.28
N GLY A 212 -3.59 -8.86 7.73
CA GLY A 212 -4.34 -9.85 8.48
C GLY A 212 -5.15 -10.79 7.60
N VAL A 213 -6.02 -11.55 8.25
CA VAL A 213 -7.04 -12.40 7.62
C VAL A 213 -8.30 -11.58 7.41
N LEU A 214 -8.86 -11.57 6.21
CA LEU A 214 -10.12 -10.88 5.91
C LEU A 214 -11.25 -11.47 6.75
N ASP A 215 -12.02 -10.63 7.42
CA ASP A 215 -13.26 -11.04 8.09
C ASP A 215 -14.31 -11.41 7.03
N GLU A 216 -15.00 -12.52 7.23
CA GLU A 216 -15.97 -13.09 6.28
C GLU A 216 -17.08 -12.11 5.90
N GLN A 217 -17.48 -11.21 6.81
CA GLN A 217 -18.50 -10.20 6.53
C GLN A 217 -18.10 -9.19 5.43
N TYR A 218 -16.79 -9.02 5.20
CA TYR A 218 -16.27 -8.12 4.17
C TYR A 218 -15.84 -8.85 2.88
N LEU A 219 -16.06 -10.15 2.79
CA LEU A 219 -15.69 -10.93 1.60
C LEU A 219 -16.55 -10.50 0.39
N PRO A 220 -15.95 -9.90 -0.66
CA PRO A 220 -16.72 -9.48 -1.83
C PRO A 220 -17.25 -10.69 -2.63
N GLY A 221 -18.40 -10.52 -3.29
CA GLY A 221 -19.02 -11.59 -4.09
C GLY A 221 -18.07 -12.19 -5.13
N TRP A 222 -17.30 -11.36 -5.86
CA TRP A 222 -16.31 -11.82 -6.83
C TRP A 222 -15.19 -12.68 -6.21
N ALA A 223 -14.80 -12.37 -4.97
CA ALA A 223 -13.78 -13.15 -4.25
C ALA A 223 -14.35 -14.49 -3.74
N ALA A 224 -15.59 -14.50 -3.29
CA ALA A 224 -16.29 -15.73 -2.91
C ALA A 224 -16.44 -16.70 -4.10
N GLU A 225 -16.82 -16.18 -5.27
CA GLU A 225 -16.89 -16.96 -6.52
C GLU A 225 -15.52 -17.56 -6.86
N LYS A 226 -14.46 -16.75 -6.77
CA LYS A 226 -13.11 -17.22 -7.08
C LYS A 226 -12.57 -18.26 -6.10
N LEU A 227 -12.90 -18.11 -4.81
CA LEU A 227 -12.58 -19.13 -3.80
C LEU A 227 -13.27 -20.47 -4.12
N ALA A 228 -14.54 -20.45 -4.49
CA ALA A 228 -15.26 -21.66 -4.86
C ALA A 228 -14.62 -22.34 -6.09
N GLU A 229 -14.20 -21.57 -7.11
CA GLU A 229 -13.48 -22.11 -8.27
C GLU A 229 -12.15 -22.77 -7.89
N LEU A 230 -11.39 -22.18 -6.96
CA LEU A 230 -10.10 -22.72 -6.53
C LEU A 230 -10.27 -24.00 -5.72
N GLN A 231 -11.28 -24.06 -4.85
CA GLN A 231 -11.58 -25.25 -4.04
C GLN A 231 -12.03 -26.44 -4.89
N VAL A 232 -12.81 -26.20 -5.96
CA VAL A 232 -13.22 -27.25 -6.89
C VAL A 232 -12.02 -27.85 -7.64
N LYS A 233 -11.03 -27.04 -7.98
CA LYS A 233 -9.81 -27.50 -8.69
C LYS A 233 -8.84 -28.31 -7.81
N GLU A 234 -8.95 -28.19 -6.50
CA GLU A 234 -8.11 -28.93 -5.54
C GLU A 234 -8.70 -30.29 -5.14
N GLN A 235 -9.95 -30.59 -5.50
CA GLN A 235 -10.51 -31.93 -5.30
C GLN A 235 -9.94 -32.85 -6.38
N PRO A 236 -9.19 -33.93 -6.00
CA PRO A 236 -8.72 -34.90 -6.98
C PRO A 236 -9.95 -35.58 -7.61
N GLU A 237 -9.95 -35.70 -8.94
CA GLU A 237 -10.95 -36.48 -9.65
C GLU A 237 -11.06 -37.89 -9.00
N PRO A 238 -12.26 -38.37 -8.72
CA PRO A 238 -12.41 -39.72 -8.20
C PRO A 238 -11.81 -40.67 -9.24
N SER A 239 -10.72 -41.32 -8.88
CA SER A 239 -10.11 -42.36 -9.73
C SER A 239 -11.14 -43.42 -10.05
N SER A 240 -11.65 -43.40 -11.27
CA SER A 240 -12.44 -44.46 -11.83
C SER A 240 -11.56 -45.69 -12.11
N GLY A 241 -11.12 -46.32 -11.03
CA GLY A 241 -10.47 -47.61 -11.07
C GLY A 241 -11.51 -48.72 -11.27
N GLY A 242 -12.02 -48.83 -12.48
CA GLY A 242 -12.76 -50.00 -12.91
C GLY A 242 -11.80 -51.18 -13.02
N MET A 243 -11.76 -52.01 -12.02
CA MET A 243 -11.08 -53.28 -12.03
C MET A 243 -12.10 -54.33 -12.57
N GLU A 244 -12.11 -54.47 -13.90
CA GLU A 244 -12.70 -55.68 -14.49
C GLU A 244 -11.70 -56.84 -14.33
N MET A 245 -12.02 -57.73 -13.40
CA MET A 245 -11.49 -59.08 -13.42
C MET A 245 -12.36 -59.96 -14.31
N MET A 246 -11.77 -60.53 -15.31
CA MET A 246 -12.11 -61.82 -15.86
C MET A 246 -10.93 -62.77 -15.76
#